data_c805cba082fb2810f339c7384dfc2ddc
#
_entry.id   c805cba082fb2810f339c7384dfc2ddc
#
_cell.length_a   1.000
_cell.length_b   1.000
_cell.length_c   1.000
_cell.angle_alpha   90.00
_cell.angle_beta   90.00
_cell.angle_gamma   90.00
#
_symmetry.space_group_name_H-M   'P 1'
#
loop_
_entity.id
_entity.type
_entity.pdbx_description
1 polymer ?
#
loop_
_entity_poly.entity_id
_entity_poly.type
_entity_poly.pdbx_seq_one_letter_code
_entity_poly.pdbx_strand_id
1 'polypeptide(L)'
;MTLRLAALLALGLAPAAAFGQEAPAPAASAAQVRVEPITPGTGGKPPEHAYVLINYKGMLQDGTVFDQAERMPMALDEVVPGFAQGLVQMERGGRYRLTIPPELGYGAEASGPIPANSTLVFEIDLLEFKTAEEIRAMMAQMEAQGAAAQPAQ
;
A
#
# COMPACT_ATOMS: atom_id res chain seq x y z
N MET A 1 -55.74 -45.25 54.45
CA MET A 1 -55.55 -45.87 53.16
C MET A 1 -55.18 -44.78 52.20
N THR A 2 -54.00 -44.43 52.17
CA THR A 2 -52.98 -44.63 51.12
C THR A 2 -53.41 -44.31 49.72
N LEU A 3 -53.02 -43.15 49.20
CA LEU A 3 -52.62 -43.05 47.84
C LEU A 3 -51.51 -42.04 47.67
N ARG A 4 -50.38 -42.53 47.30
CA ARG A 4 -49.13 -41.82 47.00
C ARG A 4 -49.22 -41.28 45.61
N LEU A 5 -49.04 -40.00 45.43
CA LEU A 5 -48.78 -39.47 44.11
C LEU A 5 -47.36 -38.88 44.10
N ALA A 6 -46.49 -39.62 43.45
CA ALA A 6 -45.13 -39.17 43.20
C ALA A 6 -45.13 -38.24 41.99
N ALA A 7 -44.85 -37.02 42.22
CA ALA A 7 -44.58 -36.05 41.14
C ALA A 7 -43.10 -36.14 40.79
N LEU A 8 -42.81 -36.72 39.66
CA LEU A 8 -41.46 -36.67 39.02
C LEU A 8 -41.27 -35.29 38.42
N LEU A 9 -40.44 -34.51 39.04
CA LEU A 9 -39.98 -33.26 38.46
C LEU A 9 -38.82 -33.57 37.52
N ALA A 10 -39.10 -33.70 36.20
CA ALA A 10 -38.06 -33.81 35.18
C ALA A 10 -37.43 -32.41 34.97
N LEU A 11 -36.26 -32.24 35.56
CA LEU A 11 -35.43 -31.07 35.30
C LEU A 11 -34.80 -31.22 33.91
N GLY A 12 -35.43 -30.61 32.92
CA GLY A 12 -34.89 -30.52 31.54
C GLY A 12 -33.64 -29.65 31.53
N LEU A 13 -32.51 -30.32 31.47
CA LEU A 13 -31.24 -29.67 31.17
C LEU A 13 -31.22 -29.30 29.68
N ALA A 14 -31.50 -28.04 29.37
CA ALA A 14 -31.31 -27.51 28.02
C ALA A 14 -29.81 -27.49 27.71
N PRO A 15 -29.35 -28.06 26.61
CA PRO A 15 -27.99 -27.83 26.18
C PRO A 15 -27.85 -26.37 25.79
N ALA A 16 -26.99 -25.66 26.46
CA ALA A 16 -26.50 -24.36 26.01
C ALA A 16 -25.83 -24.59 24.63
N ALA A 17 -26.53 -24.19 23.57
CA ALA A 17 -25.93 -24.04 22.28
C ALA A 17 -24.83 -23.00 22.43
N ALA A 18 -23.61 -23.45 22.52
CA ALA A 18 -22.47 -22.60 22.30
C ALA A 18 -22.59 -22.10 20.86
N PHE A 19 -23.08 -20.89 20.70
CA PHE A 19 -22.87 -20.16 19.47
C PHE A 19 -21.36 -19.96 19.36
N GLY A 20 -20.71 -20.92 18.72
CA GLY A 20 -19.38 -20.67 18.19
C GLY A 20 -19.53 -19.46 17.31
N GLN A 21 -19.07 -18.31 17.80
CA GLN A 21 -18.76 -17.19 16.96
C GLN A 21 -17.62 -17.64 16.06
N GLU A 22 -18.03 -18.22 14.94
CA GLU A 22 -17.15 -18.40 13.82
C GLU A 22 -16.71 -16.97 13.45
N ALA A 23 -15.46 -16.67 13.81
CA ALA A 23 -14.83 -15.44 13.33
C ALA A 23 -15.06 -15.41 11.82
N PRO A 24 -15.59 -14.31 11.25
CA PRO A 24 -15.77 -14.27 9.82
C PRO A 24 -14.40 -14.60 9.23
N ALA A 25 -14.36 -15.68 8.46
CA ALA A 25 -13.21 -15.95 7.60
C ALA A 25 -12.90 -14.64 6.92
N PRO A 26 -11.63 -14.18 6.86
CA PRO A 26 -11.33 -12.97 6.16
C PRO A 26 -11.92 -13.15 4.77
N ALA A 27 -13.01 -12.44 4.50
CA ALA A 27 -13.54 -12.30 3.16
C ALA A 27 -12.31 -12.02 2.32
N ALA A 28 -12.14 -12.75 1.20
CA ALA A 28 -11.01 -12.54 0.32
C ALA A 28 -10.89 -11.05 0.12
N SER A 29 -10.09 -10.42 0.97
CA SER A 29 -9.89 -8.98 0.95
C SER A 29 -9.30 -8.73 -0.39
N ALA A 30 -10.00 -7.98 -1.24
CA ALA A 30 -9.41 -7.48 -2.45
C ALA A 30 -8.00 -7.05 -2.08
N ALA A 31 -7.01 -7.60 -2.78
CA ALA A 31 -5.61 -7.37 -2.45
C ALA A 31 -5.40 -5.87 -2.20
N GLN A 32 -4.97 -5.51 -1.02
CA GLN A 32 -4.79 -4.13 -0.61
C GLN A 32 -3.36 -3.90 -0.15
N VAL A 33 -2.83 -2.75 -0.51
CA VAL A 33 -1.56 -2.31 0.02
C VAL A 33 -1.73 -1.87 1.47
N ARG A 34 -0.71 -2.11 2.27
CA ARG A 34 -0.64 -1.63 3.65
C ARG A 34 0.41 -0.55 3.75
N VAL A 35 0.00 0.62 4.19
CA VAL A 35 0.87 1.79 4.42
C VAL A 35 0.97 2.04 5.91
N GLU A 36 2.17 1.94 6.45
CA GLU A 36 2.45 2.16 7.86
C GLU A 36 3.38 3.37 8.01
N PRO A 37 2.96 4.43 8.71
CA PRO A 37 3.83 5.57 8.92
C PRO A 37 4.94 5.22 9.92
N ILE A 38 6.18 5.42 9.52
CA ILE A 38 7.36 5.38 10.41
C ILE A 38 7.57 6.79 10.98
N THR A 39 7.50 7.78 10.10
CA THR A 39 7.51 9.19 10.45
C THR A 39 6.44 9.87 9.59
N PRO A 40 5.38 10.43 10.19
CA PRO A 40 4.35 11.10 9.42
C PRO A 40 4.89 12.35 8.74
N GLY A 41 4.45 12.60 7.50
CA GLY A 41 4.71 13.84 6.79
C GLY A 41 3.70 14.94 7.14
N THR A 42 3.91 16.11 6.63
CA THR A 42 3.04 17.27 6.83
C THR A 42 2.75 18.05 5.53
N GLY A 43 3.32 17.59 4.42
CA GLY A 43 3.33 18.35 3.17
C GLY A 43 2.21 18.02 2.17
N GLY A 44 1.14 17.37 2.62
CA GLY A 44 0.04 16.92 1.75
C GLY A 44 0.37 15.63 1.02
N LYS A 45 -0.63 15.09 0.33
CA LYS A 45 -0.57 13.81 -0.39
C LYS A 45 -0.49 14.05 -1.90
N PRO A 46 0.30 13.25 -2.63
CA PRO A 46 0.30 13.34 -4.08
C PRO A 46 -1.06 12.91 -4.65
N PRO A 47 -1.57 13.62 -5.67
CA PRO A 47 -2.74 13.15 -6.41
C PRO A 47 -2.39 11.95 -7.30
N GLU A 48 -3.41 11.28 -7.80
CA GLU A 48 -3.24 10.30 -8.86
C GLU A 48 -2.54 10.96 -10.06
N HIS A 49 -1.74 10.22 -10.80
CA HIS A 49 -0.97 10.70 -11.94
C HIS A 49 0.09 11.77 -11.60
N ALA A 50 0.51 11.87 -10.34
CA ALA A 50 1.58 12.77 -9.94
C ALA A 50 2.97 12.21 -10.27
N TYR A 51 3.92 13.11 -10.32
CA TYR A 51 5.33 12.76 -10.30
C TYR A 51 5.86 12.91 -8.87
N VAL A 52 6.53 11.90 -8.38
CA VAL A 52 7.06 11.87 -7.02
C VAL A 52 8.57 11.78 -7.04
N LEU A 53 9.21 12.39 -6.07
CA LEU A 53 10.64 12.25 -5.79
C LEU A 53 10.79 11.53 -4.46
N ILE A 54 11.35 10.36 -4.47
CA ILE A 54 11.44 9.48 -3.31
C ILE A 54 12.83 8.92 -3.08
N ASN A 55 13.12 8.58 -1.84
CA ASN A 55 14.10 7.54 -1.53
C ASN A 55 13.32 6.26 -1.26
N TYR A 56 13.79 5.13 -1.72
CA TYR A 56 13.14 3.87 -1.43
C TYR A 56 14.16 2.74 -1.25
N LYS A 57 13.75 1.76 -0.48
CA LYS A 57 14.45 0.50 -0.30
C LYS A 57 13.45 -0.63 -0.37
N GLY A 58 13.53 -1.42 -1.42
CA GLY A 58 12.68 -2.58 -1.65
C GLY A 58 13.29 -3.83 -1.05
N MET A 59 12.49 -4.56 -0.29
CA MET A 59 12.88 -5.80 0.39
C MET A 59 11.82 -6.87 0.20
N LEU A 60 12.25 -8.12 0.24
CA LEU A 60 11.35 -9.25 0.40
C LEU A 60 10.96 -9.40 1.88
N GLN A 61 9.98 -10.25 2.18
CA GLN A 61 9.54 -10.50 3.56
C GLN A 61 10.64 -11.07 4.46
N ASP A 62 11.63 -11.74 3.89
CA ASP A 62 12.80 -12.28 4.59
C ASP A 62 13.89 -11.22 4.88
N GLY A 63 13.69 -9.98 4.43
CA GLY A 63 14.63 -8.88 4.59
C GLY A 63 15.66 -8.75 3.46
N THR A 64 15.61 -9.60 2.45
CA THR A 64 16.49 -9.50 1.28
C THR A 64 16.17 -8.25 0.49
N VAL A 65 17.14 -7.34 0.38
CA VAL A 65 17.03 -6.13 -0.44
C VAL A 65 17.20 -6.49 -1.90
N PHE A 66 16.21 -6.18 -2.72
CA PHE A 66 16.25 -6.42 -4.17
C PHE A 66 16.48 -5.16 -4.98
N ASP A 67 16.14 -4.00 -4.44
CA ASP A 67 16.33 -2.71 -5.10
C ASP A 67 16.35 -1.57 -4.09
N GLN A 68 17.07 -0.51 -4.40
CA GLN A 68 17.08 0.72 -3.60
C GLN A 68 17.56 1.89 -4.45
N ALA A 69 17.00 3.06 -4.24
CA ALA A 69 17.46 4.28 -4.86
C ALA A 69 17.17 5.50 -3.97
N GLU A 70 17.97 6.53 -4.16
CA GLU A 70 17.80 7.82 -3.49
C GLU A 70 17.46 8.89 -4.54
N ARG A 71 16.57 9.81 -4.16
CA ARG A 71 16.13 10.92 -5.00
C ARG A 71 15.65 10.47 -6.39
N MET A 72 14.93 9.35 -6.42
CA MET A 72 14.42 8.78 -7.67
C MET A 72 13.12 9.48 -8.06
N PRO A 73 13.09 10.15 -9.21
CA PRO A 73 11.84 10.67 -9.75
C PRO A 73 11.05 9.53 -10.41
N MET A 74 9.76 9.43 -10.12
CA MET A 74 8.86 8.45 -10.69
C MET A 74 7.52 9.06 -11.05
N ALA A 75 6.95 8.64 -12.17
CA ALA A 75 5.55 8.89 -12.48
C ALA A 75 4.69 7.77 -11.86
N LEU A 76 3.60 8.14 -11.19
CA LEU A 76 2.72 7.15 -10.57
C LEU A 76 2.03 6.25 -11.59
N ASP A 77 1.97 6.66 -12.85
CA ASP A 77 1.42 5.87 -13.96
C ASP A 77 2.36 4.78 -14.49
N GLU A 78 3.64 4.84 -14.13
CA GLU A 78 4.69 3.95 -14.65
C GLU A 78 5.14 2.88 -13.65
N VAL A 79 4.58 2.92 -12.43
CA VAL A 79 4.92 1.98 -11.36
C VAL A 79 3.85 0.90 -11.20
N VAL A 80 4.18 -0.20 -10.52
CA VAL A 80 3.19 -1.25 -10.22
C VAL A 80 2.01 -0.69 -9.43
N PRO A 81 0.79 -1.21 -9.66
CA PRO A 81 -0.42 -0.63 -9.06
C PRO A 81 -0.36 -0.48 -7.54
N GLY A 82 0.19 -1.46 -6.84
CA GLY A 82 0.33 -1.39 -5.40
C GLY A 82 1.25 -0.28 -4.92
N PHE A 83 2.30 0.02 -5.67
CA PHE A 83 3.22 1.11 -5.36
C PHE A 83 2.55 2.49 -5.51
N ALA A 84 1.82 2.69 -6.61
CA ALA A 84 1.03 3.90 -6.84
C ALA A 84 -0.03 4.10 -5.76
N GLN A 85 -0.83 3.06 -5.45
CA GLN A 85 -1.84 3.10 -4.40
C GLN A 85 -1.26 3.43 -3.01
N GLY A 86 -0.05 2.97 -2.74
CA GLY A 86 0.65 3.30 -1.52
C GLY A 86 1.09 4.76 -1.45
N LEU A 87 1.71 5.25 -2.52
CA LEU A 87 2.25 6.59 -2.58
C LEU A 87 1.20 7.70 -2.43
N VAL A 88 0.01 7.54 -3.01
CA VAL A 88 -1.09 8.52 -2.88
C VAL A 88 -1.65 8.60 -1.45
N GLN A 89 -1.32 7.66 -0.58
CA GLN A 89 -1.70 7.68 0.83
C GLN A 89 -0.66 8.35 1.73
N MET A 90 0.58 8.50 1.23
CA MET A 90 1.71 9.06 1.97
C MET A 90 1.71 10.60 1.90
N GLU A 91 2.24 11.23 2.93
CA GLU A 91 2.39 12.68 2.99
C GLU A 91 3.84 13.09 2.73
N ARG A 92 4.01 14.19 2.00
CA ARG A 92 5.33 14.74 1.71
C ARG A 92 6.11 15.04 2.99
N GLY A 93 7.38 14.67 3.00
CA GLY A 93 8.28 14.81 4.13
C GLY A 93 8.18 13.66 5.14
N GLY A 94 7.32 12.68 4.90
CA GLY A 94 7.16 11.51 5.76
C GLY A 94 7.95 10.30 5.28
N ARG A 95 8.18 9.38 6.20
CA ARG A 95 8.75 8.04 5.95
C ARG A 95 7.71 6.98 6.26
N TYR A 96 7.56 6.04 5.34
CA TYR A 96 6.52 5.03 5.41
C TYR A 96 7.07 3.65 5.05
N ARG A 97 6.45 2.63 5.64
CA ARG A 97 6.62 1.26 5.19
C ARG A 97 5.40 0.86 4.37
N LEU A 98 5.64 0.45 3.15
CA LEU A 98 4.62 -0.01 2.21
C LEU A 98 4.75 -1.51 2.01
N THR A 99 3.69 -2.26 2.28
CA THR A 99 3.61 -3.69 2.00
C THR A 99 2.67 -3.90 0.83
N ILE A 100 3.17 -4.52 -0.22
CA ILE A 100 2.44 -4.79 -1.47
C ILE A 100 2.26 -6.30 -1.60
N PRO A 101 1.01 -6.80 -1.62
CA PRO A 101 0.75 -8.19 -1.89
C PRO A 101 1.10 -8.54 -3.36
N PRO A 102 1.37 -9.83 -3.66
CA PRO A 102 1.78 -10.23 -5.01
C PRO A 102 0.82 -9.78 -6.11
N GLU A 103 -0.48 -9.79 -5.86
CA GLU A 103 -1.52 -9.42 -6.83
C GLU A 103 -1.43 -7.95 -7.29
N LEU A 104 -0.87 -7.09 -6.47
CA LEU A 104 -0.64 -5.66 -6.77
C LEU A 104 0.82 -5.32 -7.08
N GLY A 105 1.69 -6.32 -7.08
CA GLY A 105 3.09 -6.23 -7.42
C GLY A 105 3.40 -7.00 -8.72
N TYR A 106 4.35 -7.93 -8.64
CA TYR A 106 4.78 -8.74 -9.78
C TYR A 106 3.97 -10.02 -9.98
N GLY A 107 3.02 -10.34 -9.09
CA GLY A 107 2.11 -11.46 -9.22
C GLY A 107 2.81 -12.83 -9.22
N ALA A 108 2.33 -13.71 -10.08
CA ALA A 108 2.85 -15.06 -10.24
C ALA A 108 4.15 -15.13 -11.08
N GLU A 109 4.64 -14.01 -11.56
CA GLU A 109 5.87 -13.94 -12.35
C GLU A 109 7.07 -13.57 -11.49
N ALA A 110 8.17 -14.28 -11.66
CA ALA A 110 9.44 -13.89 -11.07
C ALA A 110 10.04 -12.72 -11.87
N SER A 111 10.61 -11.74 -11.17
CA SER A 111 11.26 -10.59 -11.79
C SER A 111 12.63 -10.34 -11.18
N GLY A 112 13.68 -10.67 -11.91
CA GLY A 112 15.04 -10.55 -11.40
C GLY A 112 15.25 -11.32 -10.10
N PRO A 113 15.66 -10.66 -9.00
CA PRO A 113 15.86 -11.30 -7.71
C PRO A 113 14.55 -11.57 -6.95
N ILE A 114 13.40 -11.16 -7.48
CA ILE A 114 12.09 -11.30 -6.85
C ILE A 114 11.46 -12.62 -7.29
N PRO A 115 11.23 -13.58 -6.37
CA PRO A 115 10.54 -14.82 -6.70
C PRO A 115 9.08 -14.58 -7.08
N ALA A 116 8.47 -15.56 -7.77
CA ALA A 116 7.03 -15.56 -8.03
C ALA A 116 6.23 -15.52 -6.73
N ASN A 117 5.07 -14.87 -6.76
CA ASN A 117 4.14 -14.73 -5.61
C ASN A 117 4.80 -14.13 -4.35
N SER A 118 5.66 -13.15 -4.53
CA SER A 118 6.33 -12.46 -3.43
C SER A 118 5.56 -11.25 -2.95
N THR A 119 5.42 -11.14 -1.64
CA THR A 119 5.01 -9.90 -0.99
C THR A 119 6.21 -8.96 -0.92
N LEU A 120 6.05 -7.73 -1.37
CA LEU A 120 7.09 -6.73 -1.41
C LEU A 120 6.95 -5.78 -0.22
N VAL A 121 8.06 -5.43 0.39
CA VAL A 121 8.13 -4.44 1.48
C VAL A 121 9.04 -3.31 1.05
N PHE A 122 8.52 -2.10 1.03
CA PHE A 122 9.29 -0.91 0.72
C PHE A 122 9.35 0.01 1.93
N GLU A 123 10.53 0.54 2.21
CA GLU A 123 10.67 1.74 3.04
C GLU A 123 10.85 2.93 2.11
N ILE A 124 9.99 3.94 2.27
CA ILE A 124 9.88 5.05 1.34
C ILE A 124 9.91 6.36 2.11
N ASP A 125 10.81 7.25 1.71
CA ASP A 125 10.78 8.67 2.10
C ASP A 125 10.18 9.46 0.93
N LEU A 126 9.01 10.05 1.11
CA LEU A 126 8.41 10.93 0.11
C LEU A 126 8.98 12.34 0.26
N LEU A 127 9.93 12.69 -0.59
CA LEU A 127 10.64 13.97 -0.52
C LEU A 127 9.83 15.12 -1.11
N GLU A 128 9.28 14.92 -2.29
CA GLU A 128 8.55 15.92 -3.04
C GLU A 128 7.55 15.24 -3.99
N PHE A 129 6.55 15.98 -4.41
CA PHE A 129 5.72 15.58 -5.54
C PHE A 129 5.31 16.82 -6.36
N LYS A 130 4.97 16.58 -7.62
CA LYS A 130 4.43 17.57 -8.52
C LYS A 130 3.29 16.99 -9.32
N THR A 131 2.30 17.81 -9.57
CA THR A 131 1.20 17.42 -10.44
C THR A 131 1.66 17.36 -11.89
N ALA A 132 0.93 16.66 -12.74
CA ALA A 132 1.21 16.63 -14.16
C ALA A 132 1.15 18.03 -14.80
N GLU A 133 0.28 18.90 -14.28
CA GLU A 133 0.18 20.30 -14.73
C GLU A 133 1.42 21.11 -14.38
N GLU A 134 1.91 20.98 -13.15
CA GLU A 134 3.15 21.64 -12.70
C GLU A 134 4.36 21.19 -13.53
N ILE A 135 4.47 19.91 -13.84
CA ILE A 135 5.53 19.38 -14.71
C ILE A 135 5.44 19.96 -16.11
N ARG A 136 4.24 19.99 -16.70
CA ARG A 136 4.03 20.60 -18.04
C ARG A 136 4.39 22.09 -18.04
N ALA A 137 3.99 22.83 -17.01
CA ALA A 137 4.32 24.23 -16.87
C ALA A 137 5.84 24.46 -16.74
N MET A 138 6.53 23.61 -15.97
CA MET A 138 7.99 23.67 -15.84
C MET A 138 8.69 23.37 -17.16
N MET A 139 8.24 22.35 -17.91
CA MET A 139 8.79 22.01 -19.22
C MET A 139 8.59 23.16 -20.21
N ALA A 140 7.39 23.75 -20.26
CA ALA A 140 7.10 24.89 -21.12
C ALA A 140 7.99 26.11 -20.80
N GLN A 141 8.26 26.35 -19.52
CA GLN A 141 9.18 27.42 -19.12
C GLN A 141 10.63 27.12 -19.53
N MET A 142 11.09 25.90 -19.42
CA MET A 142 12.43 25.48 -19.85
C MET A 142 12.59 25.60 -21.36
N GLU A 143 11.57 25.23 -22.13
CA GLU A 143 11.57 25.37 -23.60
C GLU A 143 11.60 26.84 -24.02
N ALA A 144 10.81 27.70 -23.36
CA ALA A 144 10.79 29.14 -23.60
C ALA A 144 12.15 29.79 -23.28
N GLN A 145 12.82 29.36 -22.22
CA GLN A 145 14.16 29.86 -21.87
C GLN A 145 15.22 29.31 -22.80
N GLY A 146 15.10 28.05 -23.24
CA GLY A 146 16.02 27.44 -24.23
C GLY A 146 15.90 28.10 -25.61
N ALA A 147 14.70 28.45 -26.03
CA ALA A 147 14.46 29.17 -27.27
C ALA A 147 15.01 30.62 -27.23
N ALA A 148 14.98 31.26 -26.08
CA ALA A 148 15.56 32.62 -25.91
C ALA A 148 17.10 32.63 -25.85
N ALA A 149 17.72 31.47 -25.62
CA ALA A 149 19.19 31.34 -25.54
C ALA A 149 19.87 31.02 -26.88
N GLN A 150 19.14 30.86 -27.99
CA GLN A 150 19.71 30.70 -29.31
C GLN A 150 19.95 32.07 -29.92
N PRO A 151 21.22 32.52 -30.10
CA PRO A 151 21.49 33.71 -30.84
C PRO A 151 21.08 33.50 -32.30
N ALA A 152 20.29 34.42 -32.84
CA ALA A 152 19.96 34.45 -34.25
C ALA A 152 21.26 34.51 -35.05
N GLN A 153 21.48 33.48 -35.89
CA GLN A 153 22.48 33.52 -36.95
C GLN A 153 21.87 34.07 -38.24
#